data_8386c384315565b4053bb385a2cb511d
#
_entry.id   8386c384315565b4053bb385a2cb511d
#
_cell.length_a   1.000
_cell.length_b   1.000
_cell.length_c   1.000
_cell.angle_alpha   90.00
_cell.angle_beta   90.00
_cell.angle_gamma   90.00
#
_symmetry.space_group_name_H-M   'P 1'
#
loop_
_entity.id
_entity.type
_entity.pdbx_description
1 polymer ?
#
loop_
_entity_poly.entity_id
_entity_poly.type
_entity_poly.pdbx_seq_one_letter_code
_entity_poly.pdbx_strand_id
1 'polypeptide(L)'
;MTRAQFKTRDTCISCGSGDLQRLSDGRFDQGPLREFLLRDPWGESPVPYLAGQLWRYVKCGTCDTAFHANVLTPEWNDINFSRWMSAEAIAEFERTHGGPDRLFYRAMHYTKHVLQLASLIEARPLRVLDFGCGNGEFLAICHQFGFEAVGVDRSTARRDKAGVNVFASADELDGRPFNAITLFEVLEHLDDPSGILKMLRGHLAPGGILILETPDCSGVERIETMHDYGCIHPLQHINGFTPETLRGFAERLGFEEIGKPVSHVTTSPVKVAKTEARRVLGPLLSLTTQQYFRLTG
;
A
#
# COMPACT_ATOMS: atom_id res chain seq x y z
N MET A 1 32.22 -5.74 4.47
CA MET A 1 30.82 -5.52 4.83
C MET A 1 30.01 -6.78 4.52
N THR A 2 29.10 -7.17 5.38
CA THR A 2 28.19 -8.29 5.12
C THR A 2 27.25 -7.91 4.00
N ARG A 3 27.02 -8.79 3.02
CA ARG A 3 26.09 -8.53 1.90
C ARG A 3 24.65 -8.76 2.34
N ALA A 4 23.73 -8.00 1.80
CA ALA A 4 22.29 -8.22 1.97
C ALA A 4 21.90 -9.61 1.46
N GLN A 5 20.99 -10.27 2.18
CA GLN A 5 20.52 -11.61 1.83
C GLN A 5 19.10 -11.50 1.25
N PHE A 6 18.87 -12.27 0.20
CA PHE A 6 17.60 -12.34 -0.50
C PHE A 6 17.07 -13.77 -0.45
N LYS A 7 15.75 -13.88 -0.39
CA LYS A 7 15.02 -15.14 -0.62
C LYS A 7 14.29 -15.06 -1.95
N THR A 8 14.07 -16.23 -2.56
CA THR A 8 13.32 -16.33 -3.82
C THR A 8 11.87 -16.71 -3.54
N ARG A 9 10.95 -16.07 -4.23
CA ARG A 9 9.53 -16.41 -4.30
C ARG A 9 9.28 -17.20 -5.59
N ASP A 10 9.01 -18.49 -5.45
CA ASP A 10 8.86 -19.44 -6.56
C ASP A 10 7.39 -19.63 -6.98
N THR A 11 6.46 -19.01 -6.26
CA THR A 11 5.03 -19.06 -6.53
C THR A 11 4.43 -17.66 -6.50
N CYS A 12 3.33 -17.50 -7.24
CA CYS A 12 2.60 -16.24 -7.30
C CYS A 12 2.03 -15.86 -5.93
N ILE A 13 2.28 -14.63 -5.51
CA ILE A 13 1.81 -14.04 -4.25
C ILE A 13 0.28 -13.94 -4.15
N SER A 14 -0.41 -14.02 -5.28
CA SER A 14 -1.85 -13.82 -5.41
C SER A 14 -2.61 -15.14 -5.57
N CYS A 15 -2.19 -16.03 -6.48
CA CYS A 15 -2.92 -17.27 -6.79
C CYS A 15 -2.15 -18.54 -6.46
N GLY A 16 -0.89 -18.47 -6.02
CA GLY A 16 -0.05 -19.61 -5.70
C GLY A 16 0.51 -20.38 -6.88
N SER A 17 0.23 -19.97 -8.14
CA SER A 17 0.75 -20.64 -9.33
C SER A 17 2.27 -20.53 -9.44
N GLY A 18 2.93 -21.61 -9.89
CA GLY A 18 4.35 -21.63 -10.24
C GLY A 18 4.66 -21.15 -11.66
N ASP A 19 3.65 -20.82 -12.47
CA ASP A 19 3.86 -20.27 -13.83
C ASP A 19 4.27 -18.81 -13.76
N LEU A 20 5.59 -18.58 -13.66
CA LEU A 20 6.19 -17.27 -13.52
C LEU A 20 7.01 -16.90 -14.76
N GLN A 21 6.59 -15.87 -15.45
CA GLN A 21 7.25 -15.31 -16.63
C GLN A 21 8.15 -14.14 -16.22
N ARG A 22 9.40 -14.16 -16.62
CA ARG A 22 10.32 -13.06 -16.38
C ARG A 22 9.97 -11.85 -17.25
N LEU A 23 9.73 -10.70 -16.62
CA LEU A 23 9.56 -9.42 -17.30
C LEU A 23 10.91 -8.71 -17.45
N SER A 24 11.64 -8.54 -16.34
CA SER A 24 12.94 -7.90 -16.31
C SER A 24 13.78 -8.38 -15.15
N ASP A 25 15.09 -8.17 -15.24
CA ASP A 25 16.04 -8.43 -14.17
C ASP A 25 17.29 -7.56 -14.34
N GLY A 26 18.13 -7.55 -13.34
CA GLY A 26 19.39 -6.82 -13.39
C GLY A 26 20.15 -6.89 -12.08
N ARG A 27 21.18 -6.06 -11.98
CA ARG A 27 21.99 -5.92 -10.77
C ARG A 27 21.63 -4.62 -10.05
N PHE A 28 21.63 -4.66 -8.70
CA PHE A 28 21.39 -3.46 -7.89
C PHE A 28 22.52 -2.41 -8.02
N ASP A 29 23.72 -2.84 -8.34
CA ASP A 29 24.92 -2.00 -8.42
C ASP A 29 25.22 -1.47 -9.83
N GLN A 30 24.27 -1.61 -10.77
CA GLN A 30 24.42 -1.21 -12.17
C GLN A 30 23.15 -0.60 -12.76
N GLY A 31 23.32 0.15 -13.87
CA GLY A 31 22.22 0.69 -14.68
C GLY A 31 21.35 1.73 -13.95
N PRO A 32 20.17 2.03 -14.52
CA PRO A 32 19.28 3.07 -13.99
C PRO A 32 18.90 2.85 -12.53
N LEU A 33 18.68 1.59 -12.10
CA LEU A 33 18.32 1.27 -10.72
C LEU A 33 19.35 1.79 -9.72
N ARG A 34 20.67 1.60 -10.00
CA ARG A 34 21.72 2.14 -9.12
C ARG A 34 21.63 3.66 -8.99
N GLU A 35 21.37 4.35 -10.10
CA GLU A 35 21.26 5.82 -10.09
C GLU A 35 20.06 6.29 -9.28
N PHE A 36 18.93 5.60 -9.37
CA PHE A 36 17.74 5.89 -8.58
C PHE A 36 17.97 5.63 -7.10
N LEU A 37 18.56 4.49 -6.73
CA LEU A 37 18.93 4.17 -5.35
C LEU A 37 19.87 5.21 -4.73
N LEU A 38 20.75 5.84 -5.51
CA LEU A 38 21.65 6.89 -5.01
C LEU A 38 20.92 8.22 -4.75
N ARG A 39 19.71 8.41 -5.26
CA ARG A 39 18.91 9.64 -5.09
C ARG A 39 17.87 9.54 -3.97
N ASP A 40 17.58 8.33 -3.51
CA ASP A 40 16.60 8.12 -2.46
C ASP A 40 17.08 8.68 -1.10
N PRO A 41 16.14 9.09 -0.26
CA PRO A 41 16.43 9.66 1.05
C PRO A 41 16.77 8.56 2.07
N TRP A 42 17.85 7.84 1.83
CA TRP A 42 18.31 6.83 2.76
C TRP A 42 18.90 7.46 4.04
N GLY A 43 18.56 6.94 5.20
CA GLY A 43 19.27 7.20 6.45
C GLY A 43 20.67 6.60 6.42
N GLU A 44 20.74 5.34 5.95
CA GLU A 44 21.99 4.63 5.63
C GLU A 44 21.87 4.06 4.21
N SER A 45 22.80 4.35 3.32
CA SER A 45 22.75 3.88 1.94
C SER A 45 22.78 2.34 1.85
N PRO A 46 21.82 1.69 1.19
CA PRO A 46 21.82 0.26 0.96
C PRO A 46 22.88 -0.20 -0.07
N VAL A 47 23.33 0.69 -0.94
CA VAL A 47 24.16 0.37 -2.11
C VAL A 47 25.39 -0.48 -1.77
N PRO A 48 26.18 -0.21 -0.69
CA PRO A 48 27.32 -1.04 -0.33
C PRO A 48 26.97 -2.49 0.01
N TYR A 49 25.76 -2.74 0.53
CA TYR A 49 25.29 -4.07 0.90
C TYR A 49 24.72 -4.85 -0.30
N LEU A 50 24.40 -4.17 -1.38
CA LEU A 50 23.74 -4.70 -2.57
C LEU A 50 24.73 -5.08 -3.70
N ALA A 51 26.03 -4.86 -3.51
CA ALA A 51 27.05 -5.15 -4.52
C ALA A 51 27.01 -6.62 -4.99
N GLY A 52 26.78 -6.81 -6.29
CA GLY A 52 26.67 -8.12 -6.92
C GLY A 52 25.32 -8.81 -6.75
N GLN A 53 24.37 -8.23 -5.99
CA GLN A 53 23.04 -8.79 -5.83
C GLN A 53 22.19 -8.57 -7.08
N LEU A 54 21.25 -9.50 -7.31
CA LEU A 54 20.34 -9.49 -8.47
C LEU A 54 18.91 -9.20 -8.00
N TRP A 55 18.22 -8.41 -8.79
CA TRP A 55 16.77 -8.27 -8.70
C TRP A 55 16.10 -8.96 -9.90
N ARG A 56 14.88 -9.42 -9.73
CA ARG A 56 14.09 -10.04 -10.81
C ARG A 56 12.62 -9.70 -10.63
N TYR A 57 12.03 -9.11 -11.67
CA TYR A 57 10.61 -8.81 -11.75
C TYR A 57 9.92 -9.82 -12.66
N VAL A 58 8.85 -10.42 -12.17
CA VAL A 58 8.13 -11.52 -12.84
C VAL A 58 6.64 -11.23 -12.89
N LYS A 59 5.95 -11.84 -13.84
CA LYS A 59 4.50 -11.84 -13.97
C LYS A 59 3.98 -13.26 -13.90
N CYS A 60 2.89 -13.49 -13.18
CA CYS A 60 2.20 -14.78 -13.15
C CYS A 60 1.43 -15.00 -14.45
N GLY A 61 1.69 -16.11 -15.16
CA GLY A 61 0.98 -16.48 -16.37
C GLY A 61 -0.49 -16.88 -16.13
N THR A 62 -0.87 -17.11 -14.86
CA THR A 62 -2.24 -17.52 -14.51
C THR A 62 -3.15 -16.33 -14.15
N CYS A 63 -2.63 -15.30 -13.47
CA CYS A 63 -3.46 -14.20 -12.94
C CYS A 63 -2.89 -12.81 -13.19
N ASP A 64 -1.87 -12.69 -14.02
CA ASP A 64 -1.19 -11.45 -14.44
C ASP A 64 -0.58 -10.60 -13.31
N THR A 65 -0.67 -11.02 -12.04
CA THR A 65 -0.03 -10.30 -10.94
C THR A 65 1.48 -10.31 -11.11
N ALA A 66 2.10 -9.12 -11.06
CA ALA A 66 3.53 -8.95 -11.19
C ALA A 66 4.18 -8.65 -9.83
N PHE A 67 5.42 -9.10 -9.62
CA PHE A 67 6.11 -8.94 -8.35
C PHE A 67 7.61 -9.22 -8.47
N HIS A 68 8.42 -8.77 -7.51
CA HIS A 68 9.82 -9.15 -7.44
C HIS A 68 9.96 -10.58 -6.90
N ALA A 69 10.60 -11.46 -7.68
CA ALA A 69 10.88 -12.84 -7.26
C ALA A 69 12.00 -12.89 -6.20
N ASN A 70 12.94 -11.96 -6.22
CA ASN A 70 14.01 -11.85 -5.22
C ASN A 70 13.67 -10.71 -4.26
N VAL A 71 13.45 -11.03 -2.99
CA VAL A 71 13.14 -10.06 -1.94
C VAL A 71 14.06 -10.24 -0.75
N LEU A 72 14.29 -9.18 0.01
CA LEU A 72 15.11 -9.24 1.22
C LEU A 72 14.58 -10.31 2.18
N THR A 73 15.51 -11.01 2.88
CA THR A 73 15.11 -11.88 4.00
C THR A 73 14.47 -11.03 5.10
N PRO A 74 13.69 -11.63 6.04
CA PRO A 74 13.05 -10.85 7.12
C PRO A 74 14.03 -9.97 7.88
N GLU A 75 15.24 -10.49 8.21
CA GLU A 75 16.27 -9.78 8.95
C GLU A 75 16.78 -8.55 8.17
N TRP A 76 16.98 -8.70 6.86
CA TRP A 76 17.42 -7.60 6.01
C TRP A 76 16.29 -6.63 5.68
N ASN A 77 15.06 -7.10 5.66
CA ASN A 77 13.90 -6.23 5.51
C ASN A 77 13.68 -5.35 6.77
N ASP A 78 13.97 -5.90 7.97
CA ASP A 78 13.99 -5.10 9.21
C ASP A 78 15.09 -4.03 9.18
N ILE A 79 16.28 -4.34 8.65
CA ILE A 79 17.34 -3.36 8.42
C ILE A 79 16.89 -2.30 7.42
N ASN A 80 16.22 -2.70 6.33
CA ASN A 80 15.67 -1.78 5.34
C ASN A 80 14.76 -0.74 5.98
N PHE A 81 13.78 -1.15 6.78
CA PHE A 81 12.82 -0.23 7.39
C PHE A 81 13.29 0.49 8.67
N SER A 82 14.31 -0.03 9.36
CA SER A 82 14.82 0.59 10.59
C SER A 82 16.06 1.47 10.39
N ARG A 83 16.91 1.14 9.42
CA ARG A 83 18.19 1.82 9.18
C ARG A 83 18.26 2.51 7.82
N TRP A 84 17.94 1.78 6.74
CA TRP A 84 18.03 2.37 5.40
C TRP A 84 16.93 3.39 5.18
N MET A 85 15.67 3.01 5.41
CA MET A 85 14.51 3.91 5.36
C MET A 85 14.08 4.32 6.77
N SER A 86 15.02 4.88 7.54
CA SER A 86 14.72 5.27 8.91
C SER A 86 13.63 6.34 8.98
N ALA A 87 12.86 6.34 10.06
CA ALA A 87 11.77 7.31 10.26
C ALA A 87 12.29 8.76 10.23
N GLU A 88 13.53 8.99 10.70
CA GLU A 88 14.19 10.28 10.67
C GLU A 88 14.52 10.73 9.25
N ALA A 89 15.07 9.82 8.41
CA ALA A 89 15.39 10.12 7.01
C ALA A 89 14.12 10.45 6.21
N ILE A 90 13.05 9.68 6.42
CA ILE A 90 11.75 9.94 5.78
C ILE A 90 11.18 11.28 6.23
N ALA A 91 11.20 11.57 7.55
CA ALA A 91 10.68 12.83 8.09
C ALA A 91 11.47 14.04 7.56
N GLU A 92 12.79 13.92 7.44
CA GLU A 92 13.64 14.97 6.88
C GLU A 92 13.35 15.20 5.39
N PHE A 93 13.19 14.12 4.62
CA PHE A 93 12.79 14.21 3.22
C PHE A 93 11.42 14.86 3.06
N GLU A 94 10.44 14.46 3.85
CA GLU A 94 9.10 15.07 3.83
C GLU A 94 9.12 16.54 4.20
N ARG A 95 9.93 16.93 5.19
CA ARG A 95 10.11 18.31 5.61
C ARG A 95 10.73 19.19 4.51
N THR A 96 11.67 18.64 3.76
CA THR A 96 12.43 19.39 2.73
C THR A 96 11.74 19.40 1.37
N HIS A 97 10.98 18.34 1.03
CA HIS A 97 10.37 18.15 -0.30
C HIS A 97 8.85 18.12 -0.28
N GLY A 98 8.22 17.97 0.91
CA GLY A 98 6.78 17.78 1.03
C GLY A 98 5.94 19.03 0.79
N GLY A 99 6.35 20.16 1.36
CA GLY A 99 5.64 21.44 1.28
C GLY A 99 4.20 21.41 1.83
N PRO A 100 3.57 22.58 2.02
CA PRO A 100 2.21 22.69 2.55
C PRO A 100 1.16 22.10 1.60
N ASP A 101 1.38 22.14 0.29
CA ASP A 101 0.46 21.58 -0.69
C ASP A 101 0.30 20.06 -0.55
N ARG A 102 1.40 19.34 -0.25
CA ARG A 102 1.36 17.89 -0.05
C ARG A 102 0.50 17.52 1.16
N LEU A 103 0.66 18.21 2.29
CA LEU A 103 -0.14 18.01 3.49
C LEU A 103 -1.63 18.28 3.23
N PHE A 104 -1.92 19.36 2.50
CA PHE A 104 -3.29 19.70 2.11
C PHE A 104 -3.93 18.60 1.23
N TYR A 105 -3.21 18.13 0.21
CA TYR A 105 -3.73 17.07 -0.66
C TYR A 105 -3.91 15.75 0.10
N ARG A 106 -3.03 15.40 1.03
CA ARG A 106 -3.15 14.21 1.87
C ARG A 106 -4.36 14.31 2.81
N ALA A 107 -4.54 15.43 3.48
CA ALA A 107 -5.70 15.66 4.34
C ALA A 107 -7.03 15.58 3.56
N MET A 108 -7.09 16.19 2.37
CA MET A 108 -8.26 16.07 1.49
C MET A 108 -8.51 14.63 1.03
N HIS A 109 -7.45 13.89 0.73
CA HIS A 109 -7.54 12.50 0.32
C HIS A 109 -8.16 11.63 1.42
N TYR A 110 -7.65 11.70 2.63
CA TYR A 110 -8.18 10.97 3.77
C TYR A 110 -9.60 11.41 4.16
N THR A 111 -9.90 12.70 4.11
CA THR A 111 -11.26 13.20 4.34
C THR A 111 -12.27 12.59 3.35
N LYS A 112 -11.89 12.39 2.09
CA LYS A 112 -12.75 11.70 1.12
C LYS A 112 -13.09 10.29 1.56
N HIS A 113 -12.08 9.51 1.98
CA HIS A 113 -12.30 8.14 2.44
C HIS A 113 -13.22 8.10 3.66
N VAL A 114 -13.03 9.00 4.62
CA VAL A 114 -13.92 9.11 5.79
C VAL A 114 -15.37 9.37 5.37
N LEU A 115 -15.62 10.32 4.48
CA LEU A 115 -16.97 10.62 3.97
C LEU A 115 -17.56 9.46 3.15
N GLN A 116 -16.73 8.77 2.37
CA GLN A 116 -17.13 7.61 1.59
C GLN A 116 -17.51 6.44 2.51
N LEU A 117 -16.71 6.15 3.55
CA LEU A 117 -17.06 5.16 4.56
C LEU A 117 -18.36 5.52 5.30
N ALA A 118 -18.51 6.79 5.68
CA ALA A 118 -19.73 7.26 6.34
C ALA A 118 -21.00 7.09 5.49
N SER A 119 -20.84 7.10 4.15
CA SER A 119 -21.95 6.88 3.21
C SER A 119 -22.26 5.41 2.93
N LEU A 120 -21.28 4.53 3.14
CA LEU A 120 -21.43 3.08 2.89
C LEU A 120 -21.89 2.30 4.10
N ILE A 121 -21.66 2.83 5.31
CA ILE A 121 -21.83 2.12 6.57
C ILE A 121 -22.72 2.94 7.50
N GLU A 122 -23.86 2.37 7.93
CA GLU A 122 -24.81 3.02 8.82
C GLU A 122 -24.44 2.91 10.31
N ALA A 123 -23.64 1.90 10.68
CA ALA A 123 -23.24 1.68 12.07
C ALA A 123 -22.57 2.91 12.70
N ARG A 124 -22.96 3.21 13.97
CA ARG A 124 -22.36 4.32 14.73
C ARG A 124 -22.10 3.86 16.19
N PRO A 125 -20.92 4.14 16.76
CA PRO A 125 -19.73 4.67 16.07
C PRO A 125 -19.23 3.69 15.01
N LEU A 126 -18.70 4.23 13.90
CA LEU A 126 -18.07 3.45 12.85
C LEU A 126 -16.68 3.04 13.33
N ARG A 127 -16.39 1.72 13.40
CA ARG A 127 -15.09 1.19 13.80
C ARG A 127 -14.19 0.96 12.58
N VAL A 128 -13.02 1.55 12.57
CA VAL A 128 -12.06 1.48 11.47
C VAL A 128 -10.72 0.97 11.97
N LEU A 129 -10.13 0.03 11.24
CA LEU A 129 -8.73 -0.36 11.37
C LEU A 129 -7.95 0.17 10.16
N ASP A 130 -6.89 0.94 10.40
CA ASP A 130 -5.92 1.32 9.38
C ASP A 130 -4.65 0.48 9.55
N PHE A 131 -4.46 -0.47 8.65
CA PHE A 131 -3.31 -1.37 8.68
C PHE A 131 -2.15 -0.79 7.88
N GLY A 132 -1.00 -0.59 8.54
CA GLY A 132 0.12 0.18 8.00
C GLY A 132 -0.11 1.69 8.14
N CYS A 133 -0.71 2.12 9.26
CA CYS A 133 -1.23 3.49 9.44
C CYS A 133 -0.15 4.59 9.49
N GLY A 134 1.12 4.24 9.47
CA GLY A 134 2.22 5.20 9.52
C GLY A 134 2.14 6.15 10.72
N ASN A 135 2.10 7.45 10.44
CA ASN A 135 2.00 8.48 11.49
C ASN A 135 0.57 8.72 11.99
N GLY A 136 -0.42 7.90 11.60
CA GLY A 136 -1.80 7.98 12.08
C GLY A 136 -2.61 9.15 11.55
N GLU A 137 -2.21 9.78 10.46
CA GLU A 137 -2.90 10.96 9.89
C GLU A 137 -4.34 10.64 9.49
N PHE A 138 -4.58 9.47 8.89
CA PHE A 138 -5.94 9.01 8.57
C PHE A 138 -6.77 8.77 9.84
N LEU A 139 -6.17 8.15 10.85
CA LEU A 139 -6.83 7.90 12.14
C LEU A 139 -7.26 9.20 12.83
N ALA A 140 -6.38 10.22 12.80
CA ALA A 140 -6.70 11.53 13.38
C ALA A 140 -7.93 12.17 12.70
N ILE A 141 -8.05 12.05 11.38
CA ILE A 141 -9.22 12.53 10.65
C ILE A 141 -10.45 11.68 11.00
N CYS A 142 -10.34 10.35 11.07
CA CYS A 142 -11.43 9.48 11.51
C CYS A 142 -12.00 9.91 12.88
N HIS A 143 -11.13 10.18 13.85
CA HIS A 143 -11.54 10.65 15.18
C HIS A 143 -12.27 11.99 15.14
N GLN A 144 -11.82 12.95 14.29
CA GLN A 144 -12.52 14.24 14.12
C GLN A 144 -13.94 14.07 13.58
N PHE A 145 -14.20 13.00 12.84
CA PHE A 145 -15.55 12.64 12.34
C PHE A 145 -16.32 11.70 13.29
N GLY A 146 -15.81 11.46 14.49
CA GLY A 146 -16.47 10.63 15.51
C GLY A 146 -16.38 9.12 15.25
N PHE A 147 -15.41 8.66 14.45
CA PHE A 147 -15.16 7.23 14.27
C PHE A 147 -14.31 6.66 15.41
N GLU A 148 -14.51 5.41 15.72
CA GLU A 148 -13.66 4.62 16.60
C GLU A 148 -12.56 3.98 15.74
N ALA A 149 -11.45 4.72 15.56
CA ALA A 149 -10.36 4.30 14.67
C ALA A 149 -9.13 3.87 15.47
N VAL A 150 -8.52 2.77 15.03
CA VAL A 150 -7.25 2.27 15.56
C VAL A 150 -6.32 1.92 14.39
N GLY A 151 -5.02 1.94 14.64
CA GLY A 151 -4.01 1.60 13.65
C GLY A 151 -3.15 0.43 14.06
N VAL A 152 -2.57 -0.21 13.07
CA VAL A 152 -1.46 -1.16 13.23
C VAL A 152 -0.30 -0.67 12.39
N ASP A 153 0.88 -0.47 13.00
CA ASP A 153 2.13 -0.18 12.29
C ASP A 153 3.31 -0.80 13.03
N ARG A 154 4.18 -1.47 12.29
CA ARG A 154 5.37 -2.15 12.85
C ARG A 154 6.45 -1.17 13.32
N SER A 155 6.44 0.07 12.84
CA SER A 155 7.44 1.09 13.19
C SER A 155 7.16 1.71 14.55
N THR A 156 8.01 1.45 15.55
CA THR A 156 7.92 2.05 16.89
C THR A 156 7.97 3.58 16.82
N ALA A 157 8.91 4.12 16.03
CA ALA A 157 9.09 5.56 15.91
C ALA A 157 7.86 6.28 15.32
N ARG A 158 7.09 5.61 14.46
CA ARG A 158 5.83 6.13 13.92
C ARG A 158 4.71 6.04 14.93
N ARG A 159 4.59 4.90 15.63
CA ARG A 159 3.58 4.72 16.69
C ARG A 159 3.68 5.78 17.78
N ASP A 160 4.89 6.07 18.25
CA ASP A 160 5.14 7.06 19.30
C ASP A 160 4.75 8.48 18.88
N LYS A 161 4.76 8.79 17.59
CA LYS A 161 4.40 10.10 17.03
C LYS A 161 2.92 10.24 16.68
N ALA A 162 2.20 9.15 16.53
CA ALA A 162 0.84 9.18 15.98
C ALA A 162 -0.18 9.92 16.84
N GLY A 163 0.01 9.99 18.17
CA GLY A 163 -0.93 10.66 19.10
C GLY A 163 -2.33 10.03 19.10
N VAL A 164 -2.46 8.81 18.56
CA VAL A 164 -3.68 8.00 18.42
C VAL A 164 -3.36 6.55 18.81
N ASN A 165 -4.38 5.70 18.93
CA ASN A 165 -4.19 4.30 19.30
C ASN A 165 -3.58 3.51 18.13
N VAL A 166 -2.28 3.21 18.22
CA VAL A 166 -1.55 2.41 17.23
C VAL A 166 -0.87 1.22 17.93
N PHE A 167 -1.12 0.02 17.43
CA PHE A 167 -0.58 -1.23 17.92
C PHE A 167 0.59 -1.71 17.04
N ALA A 168 1.44 -2.58 17.59
CA ALA A 168 2.55 -3.17 16.84
C ALA A 168 2.09 -4.31 15.91
N SER A 169 1.06 -5.03 16.33
CA SER A 169 0.54 -6.22 15.65
C SER A 169 -0.99 -6.25 15.76
N ALA A 170 -1.63 -6.91 14.80
CA ALA A 170 -3.06 -7.20 14.86
C ALA A 170 -3.44 -8.11 16.03
N ASP A 171 -2.49 -8.88 16.59
CA ASP A 171 -2.71 -9.74 17.76
C ASP A 171 -3.00 -8.94 19.04
N GLU A 172 -2.67 -7.65 19.07
CA GLU A 172 -2.92 -6.76 20.20
C GLU A 172 -4.33 -6.11 20.15
N LEU A 173 -5.09 -6.34 19.07
CA LEU A 173 -6.42 -5.81 18.91
C LEU A 173 -7.42 -6.47 19.87
N ASP A 174 -8.47 -5.74 20.25
CA ASP A 174 -9.46 -6.13 21.26
C ASP A 174 -10.43 -7.27 20.83
N GLY A 175 -10.25 -7.80 19.62
CA GLY A 175 -11.09 -8.87 19.07
C GLY A 175 -12.49 -8.45 18.59
N ARG A 176 -12.90 -7.20 18.81
CA ARG A 176 -14.17 -6.70 18.28
C ARG A 176 -14.05 -6.45 16.78
N PRO A 177 -15.04 -6.85 15.97
CA PRO A 177 -14.94 -6.68 14.52
C PRO A 177 -14.96 -5.21 14.10
N PHE A 178 -14.28 -4.90 13.00
CA PHE A 178 -14.26 -3.58 12.37
C PHE A 178 -15.31 -3.49 11.28
N ASN A 179 -15.94 -2.32 11.15
CA ASN A 179 -16.83 -2.04 10.02
C ASN A 179 -16.05 -1.75 8.73
N ALA A 180 -14.85 -1.22 8.86
CA ALA A 180 -13.95 -1.02 7.73
C ALA A 180 -12.48 -1.30 8.10
N ILE A 181 -11.73 -1.80 7.13
CA ILE A 181 -10.26 -1.93 7.19
C ILE A 181 -9.68 -1.22 5.98
N THR A 182 -8.62 -0.46 6.20
CA THR A 182 -7.90 0.27 5.14
C THR A 182 -6.44 -0.17 5.08
N LEU A 183 -5.92 -0.28 3.85
CA LEU A 183 -4.50 -0.45 3.55
C LEU A 183 -4.14 0.58 2.48
N PHE A 184 -3.55 1.70 2.88
CA PHE A 184 -3.12 2.78 1.99
C PHE A 184 -1.62 2.69 1.77
N GLU A 185 -1.19 2.36 0.55
CA GLU A 185 0.21 2.19 0.17
C GLU A 185 0.92 1.18 1.11
N VAL A 186 0.36 -0.04 1.21
CA VAL A 186 0.85 -1.10 2.10
C VAL A 186 1.08 -2.42 1.37
N LEU A 187 0.14 -2.85 0.51
CA LEU A 187 0.21 -4.18 -0.12
C LEU A 187 1.46 -4.38 -0.96
N GLU A 188 1.95 -3.32 -1.59
CA GLU A 188 3.17 -3.34 -2.40
C GLU A 188 4.43 -3.66 -1.59
N HIS A 189 4.39 -3.44 -0.28
CA HIS A 189 5.52 -3.69 0.63
C HIS A 189 5.48 -5.06 1.32
N LEU A 190 4.34 -5.76 1.26
CA LEU A 190 4.14 -6.98 2.04
C LEU A 190 4.81 -8.19 1.38
N ASP A 191 5.53 -8.94 2.19
CA ASP A 191 6.15 -10.21 1.76
C ASP A 191 5.10 -11.30 1.51
N ASP A 192 4.06 -11.37 2.34
CA ASP A 192 2.88 -12.24 2.18
C ASP A 192 1.58 -11.42 2.22
N PRO A 193 1.22 -10.73 1.13
CA PRO A 193 0.00 -9.95 1.09
C PRO A 193 -1.27 -10.81 1.22
N SER A 194 -1.23 -12.05 0.71
CA SER A 194 -2.38 -12.98 0.82
C SER A 194 -2.63 -13.42 2.26
N GLY A 195 -1.58 -13.76 3.00
CA GLY A 195 -1.70 -14.12 4.43
C GLY A 195 -2.20 -12.96 5.27
N ILE A 196 -1.70 -11.76 5.02
CA ILE A 196 -2.16 -10.55 5.72
C ILE A 196 -3.64 -10.27 5.43
N LEU A 197 -4.10 -10.29 4.18
CA LEU A 197 -5.52 -10.05 3.90
C LEU A 197 -6.43 -11.17 4.45
N LYS A 198 -5.98 -12.43 4.48
CA LYS A 198 -6.74 -13.52 5.13
C LYS A 198 -6.89 -13.27 6.64
N MET A 199 -5.82 -12.83 7.29
CA MET A 199 -5.86 -12.48 8.71
C MET A 199 -6.79 -11.29 8.94
N LEU A 200 -6.66 -10.21 8.17
CA LEU A 200 -7.50 -9.02 8.29
C LEU A 200 -8.98 -9.29 7.99
N ARG A 201 -9.28 -10.21 7.08
CA ARG A 201 -10.65 -10.68 6.85
C ARG A 201 -11.31 -11.18 8.14
N GLY A 202 -10.58 -11.86 9.01
CA GLY A 202 -11.07 -12.33 10.30
C GLY A 202 -11.44 -11.21 11.30
N HIS A 203 -10.93 -10.01 11.09
CA HIS A 203 -11.24 -8.84 11.90
C HIS A 203 -12.38 -7.97 11.33
N LEU A 204 -12.87 -8.25 10.11
CA LEU A 204 -14.01 -7.51 9.54
C LEU A 204 -15.35 -8.03 10.05
N ALA A 205 -16.27 -7.11 10.29
CA ALA A 205 -17.67 -7.44 10.50
C ALA A 205 -18.29 -8.04 9.22
N PRO A 206 -19.35 -8.87 9.33
CA PRO A 206 -20.09 -9.33 8.16
C PRO A 206 -20.54 -8.13 7.29
N GLY A 207 -20.27 -8.20 5.99
CA GLY A 207 -20.53 -7.10 5.06
C GLY A 207 -19.63 -5.86 5.25
N GLY A 208 -18.57 -5.96 6.06
CA GLY A 208 -17.60 -4.88 6.28
C GLY A 208 -16.85 -4.49 5.02
N ILE A 209 -16.30 -3.30 5.03
CA ILE A 209 -15.64 -2.68 3.87
C ILE A 209 -14.11 -2.80 4.00
N LEU A 210 -13.47 -3.25 2.93
CA LEU A 210 -12.01 -3.19 2.75
C LEU A 210 -11.69 -2.12 1.72
N ILE A 211 -10.75 -1.23 2.04
CA ILE A 211 -10.20 -0.27 1.08
C ILE A 211 -8.75 -0.60 0.83
N LEU A 212 -8.41 -0.82 -0.42
CA LEU A 212 -7.04 -1.04 -0.87
C LEU A 212 -6.59 0.13 -1.76
N GLU A 213 -5.37 0.60 -1.54
CA GLU A 213 -4.70 1.59 -2.39
C GLU A 213 -3.23 1.21 -2.54
N THR A 214 -2.76 1.18 -3.79
CA THR A 214 -1.36 0.87 -4.17
C THR A 214 -0.98 1.73 -5.37
N PRO A 215 0.30 1.90 -5.70
CA PRO A 215 0.70 2.46 -6.98
C PRO A 215 0.11 1.66 -8.15
N ASP A 216 -0.31 2.37 -9.20
CA ASP A 216 -0.77 1.73 -10.44
C ASP A 216 0.44 1.36 -11.30
N CYS A 217 0.72 0.07 -11.40
CA CYS A 217 1.83 -0.49 -12.16
C CYS A 217 1.44 -0.88 -13.60
N SER A 218 0.32 -0.37 -14.13
CA SER A 218 -0.13 -0.66 -15.49
C SER A 218 0.94 -0.26 -16.53
N GLY A 219 1.36 -1.22 -17.35
CA GLY A 219 2.39 -1.00 -18.38
C GLY A 219 3.83 -0.96 -17.87
N VAL A 220 4.07 -1.13 -16.56
CA VAL A 220 5.42 -1.13 -15.99
C VAL A 220 5.98 -2.56 -15.97
N GLU A 221 6.93 -2.84 -16.86
CA GLU A 221 7.58 -4.15 -16.99
C GLU A 221 9.06 -4.13 -16.62
N ARG A 222 9.67 -2.94 -16.56
CA ARG A 222 11.10 -2.74 -16.27
C ARG A 222 11.34 -1.38 -15.60
N ILE A 223 12.51 -1.20 -15.00
CA ILE A 223 12.89 0.05 -14.33
C ILE A 223 13.77 0.87 -15.28
N GLU A 224 13.19 1.83 -15.99
CA GLU A 224 13.87 2.73 -16.91
C GLU A 224 13.71 4.22 -16.53
N THR A 225 12.60 4.55 -15.88
CA THR A 225 12.25 5.91 -15.47
C THR A 225 12.01 6.01 -13.96
N MET A 226 11.96 7.24 -13.43
CA MET A 226 11.57 7.47 -12.02
C MET A 226 10.15 7.02 -11.73
N HIS A 227 9.25 7.06 -12.73
CA HIS A 227 7.90 6.52 -12.57
C HIS A 227 7.94 5.01 -12.36
N ASP A 228 8.64 4.27 -13.24
CA ASP A 228 8.77 2.82 -13.11
C ASP A 228 9.40 2.42 -11.79
N TYR A 229 10.47 3.16 -11.39
CA TYR A 229 11.12 2.97 -10.11
C TYR A 229 10.16 3.18 -8.94
N GLY A 230 9.34 4.25 -8.98
CA GLY A 230 8.32 4.50 -7.97
C GLY A 230 7.25 3.40 -7.91
N CYS A 231 6.91 2.77 -9.05
CA CYS A 231 5.94 1.67 -9.10
C CYS A 231 6.51 0.34 -8.58
N ILE A 232 7.73 -0.03 -9.00
CA ILE A 232 8.30 -1.37 -8.75
C ILE A 232 9.70 -1.31 -8.13
N HIS A 233 9.88 -0.48 -7.12
CA HIS A 233 11.12 -0.37 -6.36
C HIS A 233 11.51 -1.70 -5.69
N PRO A 234 12.64 -2.37 -6.07
CA PRO A 234 12.90 -3.76 -5.66
C PRO A 234 13.16 -3.97 -4.17
N LEU A 235 13.40 -2.92 -3.39
CA LEU A 235 13.59 -2.99 -1.94
C LEU A 235 12.35 -2.57 -1.15
N GLN A 236 11.35 -1.96 -1.81
CA GLN A 236 10.18 -1.41 -1.14
C GLN A 236 8.88 -1.85 -1.80
N HIS A 237 8.66 -1.54 -3.08
CA HIS A 237 7.46 -1.93 -3.82
C HIS A 237 7.68 -3.29 -4.48
N ILE A 238 7.75 -4.31 -3.64
CA ILE A 238 8.06 -5.68 -4.06
C ILE A 238 6.90 -6.40 -4.75
N ASN A 239 5.70 -5.82 -4.72
CA ASN A 239 4.51 -6.30 -5.41
C ASN A 239 3.95 -5.19 -6.30
N GLY A 240 3.71 -5.50 -7.59
CA GLY A 240 3.14 -4.57 -8.55
C GLY A 240 1.68 -4.94 -8.86
N PHE A 241 0.78 -3.99 -8.60
CA PHE A 241 -0.63 -4.19 -8.89
C PHE A 241 -1.09 -3.26 -10.01
N THR A 242 -1.97 -3.79 -10.88
CA THR A 242 -2.84 -2.99 -11.74
C THR A 242 -4.25 -3.00 -11.15
N PRO A 243 -5.17 -2.15 -11.62
CA PRO A 243 -6.56 -2.20 -11.16
C PRO A 243 -7.19 -3.59 -11.26
N GLU A 244 -6.93 -4.31 -12.35
CA GLU A 244 -7.47 -5.65 -12.61
C GLU A 244 -6.85 -6.70 -11.69
N THR A 245 -5.54 -6.67 -11.52
CA THR A 245 -4.84 -7.66 -10.68
C THR A 245 -5.13 -7.44 -9.20
N LEU A 246 -5.31 -6.19 -8.75
CA LEU A 246 -5.73 -5.86 -7.39
C LEU A 246 -7.15 -6.36 -7.10
N ARG A 247 -8.09 -6.12 -8.03
CA ARG A 247 -9.45 -6.68 -7.96
C ARG A 247 -9.42 -8.20 -7.85
N GLY A 248 -8.79 -8.87 -8.81
CA GLY A 248 -8.72 -10.34 -8.81
C GLY A 248 -7.99 -10.90 -7.60
N PHE A 249 -7.06 -10.16 -7.01
CA PHE A 249 -6.41 -10.53 -5.75
C PHE A 249 -7.41 -10.51 -4.58
N ALA A 250 -8.18 -9.45 -4.42
CA ALA A 250 -9.17 -9.32 -3.36
C ALA A 250 -10.34 -10.34 -3.54
N GLU A 251 -10.82 -10.54 -4.76
CA GLU A 251 -11.89 -11.50 -5.07
C GLU A 251 -11.52 -12.93 -4.70
N ARG A 252 -10.28 -13.36 -4.96
CA ARG A 252 -9.79 -14.69 -4.52
C ARG A 252 -9.79 -14.88 -3.01
N LEU A 253 -9.82 -13.81 -2.25
CA LEU A 253 -9.83 -13.83 -0.78
C LEU A 253 -11.24 -13.62 -0.19
N GLY A 254 -12.29 -13.63 -1.04
CA GLY A 254 -13.69 -13.54 -0.62
C GLY A 254 -14.17 -12.10 -0.40
N PHE A 255 -13.66 -11.17 -1.21
CA PHE A 255 -14.14 -9.80 -1.27
C PHE A 255 -14.77 -9.54 -2.63
N GLU A 256 -15.80 -8.71 -2.68
CA GLU A 256 -16.45 -8.26 -3.91
C GLU A 256 -16.18 -6.77 -4.10
N GLU A 257 -15.71 -6.37 -5.28
CA GLU A 257 -15.53 -4.95 -5.60
C GLU A 257 -16.88 -4.23 -5.60
N ILE A 258 -16.93 -3.11 -4.89
CA ILE A 258 -18.09 -2.21 -4.89
C ILE A 258 -17.74 -0.88 -5.54
N GLY A 259 -18.73 -0.22 -6.12
CA GLY A 259 -18.54 1.10 -6.70
C GLY A 259 -18.02 2.09 -5.65
N LYS A 260 -16.92 2.78 -5.96
CA LYS A 260 -16.39 3.83 -5.08
C LYS A 260 -17.42 4.95 -4.93
N PRO A 261 -17.84 5.28 -3.69
CA PRO A 261 -18.78 6.37 -3.47
C PRO A 261 -18.22 7.71 -3.93
N VAL A 262 -19.10 8.55 -4.42
CA VAL A 262 -18.75 9.92 -4.79
C VAL A 262 -18.57 10.77 -3.55
N SER A 263 -17.50 11.57 -3.51
CA SER A 263 -17.29 12.59 -2.47
C SER A 263 -16.80 13.89 -3.12
N HIS A 264 -17.33 15.02 -2.64
CA HIS A 264 -17.05 16.36 -3.17
C HIS A 264 -16.07 17.16 -2.29
N VAL A 265 -14.98 16.53 -1.85
CA VAL A 265 -13.92 17.21 -1.10
C VAL A 265 -12.95 17.82 -2.09
N THR A 266 -13.25 19.03 -2.59
CA THR A 266 -12.35 19.75 -3.49
C THR A 266 -12.81 21.22 -3.65
N THR A 267 -11.85 22.11 -3.84
CA THR A 267 -12.10 23.51 -4.18
C THR A 267 -12.12 23.75 -5.72
N SER A 268 -11.80 22.74 -6.51
CA SER A 268 -11.71 22.83 -7.97
C SER A 268 -13.03 22.49 -8.66
N PRO A 269 -13.70 23.42 -9.37
CA PRO A 269 -14.92 23.14 -10.12
C PRO A 269 -14.70 22.08 -11.22
N VAL A 270 -13.51 22.01 -11.80
CA VAL A 270 -13.15 20.98 -12.78
C VAL A 270 -13.14 19.60 -12.15
N LYS A 271 -12.61 19.46 -10.93
CA LYS A 271 -12.62 18.18 -10.19
C LYS A 271 -14.05 17.80 -9.79
N VAL A 272 -14.89 18.76 -9.40
CA VAL A 272 -16.32 18.52 -9.14
C VAL A 272 -17.00 17.98 -10.39
N ALA A 273 -16.86 18.67 -11.53
CA ALA A 273 -17.44 18.23 -12.80
C ALA A 273 -16.96 16.82 -13.21
N LYS A 274 -15.66 16.52 -13.08
CA LYS A 274 -15.11 15.17 -13.32
C LYS A 274 -15.70 14.13 -12.38
N THR A 275 -15.94 14.49 -11.12
CA THR A 275 -16.53 13.58 -10.11
C THR A 275 -17.99 13.28 -10.46
N GLU A 276 -18.76 14.29 -10.86
CA GLU A 276 -20.15 14.11 -11.33
C GLU A 276 -20.22 13.29 -12.63
N ALA A 277 -19.34 13.57 -13.58
CA ALA A 277 -19.24 12.75 -14.79
C ALA A 277 -18.94 11.29 -14.47
N ARG A 278 -18.04 11.01 -13.53
CA ARG A 278 -17.75 9.66 -13.05
C ARG A 278 -18.95 9.01 -12.35
N ARG A 279 -19.77 9.75 -11.64
CA ARG A 279 -20.98 9.23 -11.02
C ARG A 279 -21.95 8.67 -12.07
N VAL A 280 -22.06 9.35 -13.21
CA VAL A 280 -22.95 8.96 -14.30
C VAL A 280 -22.32 7.89 -15.21
N LEU A 281 -21.01 8.00 -15.46
CA LEU A 281 -20.26 7.18 -16.42
C LEU A 281 -19.33 6.18 -15.73
N GLY A 282 -19.33 6.14 -14.41
CA GLY A 282 -18.35 5.47 -13.55
C GLY A 282 -18.00 4.03 -13.91
N PRO A 283 -18.95 3.16 -14.22
CA PRO A 283 -18.65 1.79 -14.61
C PRO A 283 -17.78 1.67 -15.86
N LEU A 284 -17.75 2.74 -16.70
CA LEU A 284 -17.05 2.76 -17.99
C LEU A 284 -15.68 3.46 -17.94
N LEU A 285 -15.36 4.19 -16.85
CA LEU A 285 -14.24 5.14 -16.85
C LEU A 285 -13.21 5.00 -15.74
N SER A 286 -13.36 4.07 -14.78
CA SER A 286 -12.45 4.04 -13.64
C SER A 286 -11.82 2.68 -13.38
N LEU A 287 -10.74 2.42 -14.06
CA LEU A 287 -9.73 1.50 -13.59
C LEU A 287 -8.75 2.32 -12.71
N THR A 288 -8.69 2.03 -11.43
CA THR A 288 -7.76 2.66 -10.47
C THR A 288 -7.41 1.65 -9.40
N THR A 289 -6.21 1.74 -8.89
CA THR A 289 -5.70 0.93 -7.78
C THR A 289 -6.18 1.41 -6.41
N GLN A 290 -7.11 2.37 -6.36
CA GLN A 290 -7.84 2.77 -5.18
C GLN A 290 -9.24 2.15 -5.22
N GLN A 291 -9.40 0.97 -4.64
CA GLN A 291 -10.59 0.14 -4.77
C GLN A 291 -11.26 -0.15 -3.43
N TYR A 292 -12.57 -0.28 -3.48
CA TYR A 292 -13.45 -0.58 -2.37
C TYR A 292 -14.05 -1.96 -2.54
N PHE A 293 -13.99 -2.74 -1.48
CA PHE A 293 -14.51 -4.10 -1.48
C PHE A 293 -15.44 -4.33 -0.31
N ARG A 294 -16.39 -5.22 -0.49
CA ARG A 294 -17.27 -5.74 0.56
C ARG A 294 -16.91 -7.18 0.84
N LEU A 295 -16.84 -7.54 2.12
CA LEU A 295 -16.68 -8.91 2.54
C LEU A 295 -17.94 -9.70 2.12
N THR A 296 -17.75 -10.71 1.27
CA THR A 296 -18.78 -11.70 0.95
C THR A 296 -18.86 -12.71 2.07
N GLY A 297 -20.07 -13.03 2.53
CA GLY A 297 -20.36 -13.91 3.68
C GLY A 297 -19.78 -15.31 3.59
#